data_96629204ea780d3984361f75f6dd0d05
#
_entry.id   96629204ea780d3984361f75f6dd0d05
#
_cell.length_a   1.000
_cell.length_b   1.000
_cell.length_c   1.000
_cell.angle_alpha   90.00
_cell.angle_beta   90.00
_cell.angle_gamma   90.00
#
_symmetry.space_group_name_H-M   'P 1'
#
loop_
_entity.id
_entity.type
_entity.pdbx_description
1 polymer ?
#
loop_
_entity_poly.entity_id
_entity_poly.type
_entity_poly.pdbx_seq_one_letter_code
_entity_poly.pdbx_strand_id
1 'polypeptide(L)'
;QQLDDHYFGSIPPRVTSFMKELELECHKLGIPVKTRHNEVAPNQFELAPIFEDVNLANDHNQLVMDLMKRIASKHNFTVLLHEKPFKGVNGSGKHNNWSLCTDTGINLFSPAKTAEGNMLFLTFIVNVLMMVYKNQDLLRASIVSAGNSHRLGANEAPPAILSIFLGRHLSHMLDEVVARLNDAELTPDEKKALQLGIGRIPAILQDNTD
;
A
#
# COMPACT_ATOMS: atom_id res chain seq x y z
N GLN A 1 23.36 11.11 10.35
CA GLN A 1 23.02 10.46 9.07
C GLN A 1 23.36 8.96 9.03
N GLN A 2 24.30 8.46 9.83
CA GLN A 2 24.65 7.02 9.81
C GLN A 2 23.52 6.09 10.27
N LEU A 3 22.50 6.60 10.96
CA LEU A 3 21.37 5.82 11.49
C LEU A 3 20.01 6.34 10.99
N ASP A 4 19.98 7.36 10.13
CA ASP A 4 18.74 8.08 9.84
C ASP A 4 18.15 7.81 8.46
N ASP A 5 18.98 7.77 7.40
CA ASP A 5 18.47 7.60 6.03
C ASP A 5 19.47 6.84 5.15
N HIS A 6 19.11 5.61 4.80
CA HIS A 6 19.86 4.72 3.93
C HIS A 6 19.16 4.41 2.60
N TYR A 7 17.96 4.96 2.38
CA TYR A 7 17.08 4.61 1.26
C TYR A 7 17.75 4.73 -0.11
N PHE A 8 18.49 5.82 -0.34
CA PHE A 8 19.22 6.06 -1.60
C PHE A 8 20.65 5.49 -1.63
N GLY A 9 21.02 4.76 -0.60
CA GLY A 9 22.34 4.11 -0.53
C GLY A 9 22.45 2.88 -1.42
N SER A 10 23.70 2.48 -1.74
CA SER A 10 23.94 1.22 -2.46
C SER A 10 23.77 0.02 -1.52
N ILE A 11 23.20 -1.05 -2.04
CA ILE A 11 23.13 -2.33 -1.32
C ILE A 11 24.55 -2.92 -1.22
N PRO A 12 25.03 -3.25 -0.02
CA PRO A 12 26.35 -3.84 0.15
C PRO A 12 26.51 -5.14 -0.66
N PRO A 13 27.71 -5.42 -1.22
CA PRO A 13 27.94 -6.61 -2.07
C PRO A 13 27.54 -7.93 -1.41
N ARG A 14 27.80 -8.09 -0.11
CA ARG A 14 27.39 -9.28 0.66
C ARG A 14 25.87 -9.47 0.65
N VAL A 15 25.12 -8.39 0.87
CA VAL A 15 23.64 -8.40 0.86
C VAL A 15 23.14 -8.65 -0.55
N THR A 16 23.74 -8.02 -1.55
CA THR A 16 23.41 -8.27 -2.96
C THR A 16 23.58 -9.75 -3.34
N SER A 17 24.63 -10.41 -2.87
CA SER A 17 24.83 -11.84 -3.12
C SER A 17 23.76 -12.71 -2.48
N PHE A 18 23.40 -12.41 -1.23
CA PHE A 18 22.27 -13.05 -0.54
C PHE A 18 20.95 -12.85 -1.30
N MET A 19 20.65 -11.62 -1.68
CA MET A 19 19.39 -11.29 -2.36
C MET A 19 19.28 -11.92 -3.75
N LYS A 20 20.40 -12.06 -4.47
CA LYS A 20 20.41 -12.76 -5.76
C LYS A 20 20.12 -14.26 -5.62
N GLU A 21 20.70 -14.91 -4.62
CA GLU A 21 20.39 -16.32 -4.35
C GLU A 21 18.93 -16.49 -3.92
N LEU A 22 18.45 -15.63 -3.05
CA LEU A 22 17.05 -15.63 -2.63
C LEU A 22 16.08 -15.46 -3.80
N GLU A 23 16.33 -14.50 -4.69
CA GLU A 23 15.53 -14.27 -5.89
C GLU A 23 15.50 -15.51 -6.80
N LEU A 24 16.66 -16.14 -7.01
CA LEU A 24 16.75 -17.36 -7.81
C LEU A 24 15.93 -18.50 -7.22
N GLU A 25 16.01 -18.71 -5.91
CA GLU A 25 15.22 -19.76 -5.23
C GLU A 25 13.72 -19.44 -5.23
N CYS A 26 13.34 -18.16 -5.10
CA CYS A 26 11.96 -17.71 -5.27
C CYS A 26 11.44 -18.04 -6.68
N HIS A 27 12.18 -17.70 -7.73
CA HIS A 27 11.79 -17.98 -9.11
C HIS A 27 11.66 -19.47 -9.40
N LYS A 28 12.49 -20.34 -8.80
CA LYS A 28 12.35 -21.80 -8.91
C LYS A 28 11.03 -22.31 -8.33
N LEU A 29 10.47 -21.61 -7.35
CA LEU A 29 9.16 -21.91 -6.75
C LEU A 29 8.00 -21.18 -7.42
N GLY A 30 8.26 -20.42 -8.49
CA GLY A 30 7.25 -19.64 -9.17
C GLY A 30 6.87 -18.34 -8.49
N ILE A 31 7.61 -17.91 -7.46
CA ILE A 31 7.37 -16.65 -6.74
C ILE A 31 7.95 -15.48 -7.57
N PRO A 32 7.12 -14.53 -8.03
CA PRO A 32 7.52 -13.51 -8.99
C PRO A 32 8.22 -12.31 -8.34
N VAL A 33 9.36 -12.53 -7.74
CA VAL A 33 10.18 -11.45 -7.16
C VAL A 33 10.73 -10.57 -8.25
N LYS A 34 10.68 -9.23 -8.06
CA LYS A 34 11.09 -8.26 -9.09
C LYS A 34 12.07 -7.21 -8.59
N THR A 35 11.87 -6.64 -7.42
CA THR A 35 12.59 -5.45 -6.97
C THR A 35 13.38 -5.72 -5.69
N ARG A 36 14.56 -5.12 -5.60
CA ARG A 36 15.42 -5.11 -4.43
C ARG A 36 15.92 -3.70 -4.19
N HIS A 37 15.78 -3.18 -2.98
CA HIS A 37 16.33 -1.87 -2.62
C HIS A 37 16.68 -1.76 -1.14
N ASN A 38 17.46 -0.73 -0.80
CA ASN A 38 17.68 -0.30 0.56
C ASN A 38 16.43 0.33 1.15
N GLU A 39 16.26 0.14 2.43
CA GLU A 39 15.31 0.87 3.23
C GLU A 39 15.95 2.05 3.98
N VAL A 40 15.12 2.87 4.62
CA VAL A 40 15.57 4.04 5.37
C VAL A 40 16.49 3.65 6.53
N ALA A 41 16.15 2.55 7.23
CA ALA A 41 16.94 2.08 8.36
C ALA A 41 18.25 1.39 7.94
N PRO A 42 19.28 1.47 8.77
CA PRO A 42 20.53 0.77 8.52
C PRO A 42 20.33 -0.76 8.51
N ASN A 43 20.95 -1.44 7.54
CA ASN A 43 20.82 -2.89 7.34
C ASN A 43 19.40 -3.41 7.18
N GLN A 44 18.50 -2.58 6.68
CA GLN A 44 17.17 -2.96 6.29
C GLN A 44 17.03 -2.89 4.77
N PHE A 45 16.47 -3.95 4.19
CA PHE A 45 16.36 -4.11 2.74
C PHE A 45 15.00 -4.66 2.40
N GLU A 46 14.49 -4.30 1.24
CA GLU A 46 13.22 -4.79 0.73
C GLU A 46 13.40 -5.70 -0.47
N LEU A 47 12.58 -6.73 -0.51
CA LEU A 47 12.34 -7.59 -1.66
C LEU A 47 10.86 -7.51 -1.99
N ALA A 48 10.53 -6.98 -3.18
CA ALA A 48 9.15 -6.78 -3.59
C ALA A 48 8.76 -7.75 -4.71
N PRO A 49 7.72 -8.61 -4.52
CA PRO A 49 7.15 -9.42 -5.58
C PRO A 49 6.23 -8.59 -6.50
N ILE A 50 5.93 -9.14 -7.68
CA ILE A 50 4.81 -8.66 -8.49
C ILE A 50 3.51 -9.04 -7.77
N PHE A 51 2.46 -8.23 -7.93
CA PHE A 51 1.16 -8.50 -7.31
C PHE A 51 0.53 -9.79 -7.89
N GLU A 52 -0.17 -10.49 -7.03
CA GLU A 52 -0.87 -11.72 -7.33
C GLU A 52 -2.23 -11.75 -6.63
N ASP A 53 -3.02 -12.80 -6.88
CA ASP A 53 -4.19 -13.09 -6.07
C ASP A 53 -3.80 -13.19 -4.58
N VAL A 54 -4.64 -12.64 -3.71
CA VAL A 54 -4.32 -12.47 -2.28
C VAL A 54 -3.95 -13.78 -1.57
N ASN A 55 -4.61 -14.90 -1.91
CA ASN A 55 -4.30 -16.19 -1.32
C ASN A 55 -2.90 -16.64 -1.73
N LEU A 56 -2.60 -16.57 -3.02
CA LEU A 56 -1.30 -16.95 -3.56
C LEU A 56 -0.20 -16.03 -3.05
N ALA A 57 -0.44 -14.72 -3.02
CA ALA A 57 0.50 -13.73 -2.47
C ALA A 57 0.83 -14.00 -0.99
N ASN A 58 -0.17 -14.40 -0.20
CA ASN A 58 0.05 -14.76 1.20
C ASN A 58 0.90 -16.03 1.34
N ASP A 59 0.61 -17.08 0.59
CA ASP A 59 1.36 -18.32 0.61
C ASP A 59 2.80 -18.11 0.13
N HIS A 60 3.00 -17.36 -0.95
CA HIS A 60 4.32 -16.96 -1.42
C HIS A 60 5.09 -16.17 -0.38
N ASN A 61 4.45 -15.26 0.34
CA ASN A 61 5.10 -14.50 1.41
C ASN A 61 5.60 -15.42 2.54
N GLN A 62 4.84 -16.45 2.93
CA GLN A 62 5.29 -17.43 3.93
C GLN A 62 6.51 -18.21 3.43
N LEU A 63 6.50 -18.65 2.18
CA LEU A 63 7.62 -19.35 1.56
C LEU A 63 8.86 -18.45 1.47
N VAL A 64 8.71 -17.18 1.08
CA VAL A 64 9.81 -16.22 1.02
C VAL A 64 10.44 -16.03 2.41
N MET A 65 9.65 -15.89 3.47
CA MET A 65 10.15 -15.75 4.83
C MET A 65 10.95 -16.97 5.29
N ASP A 66 10.54 -18.18 4.90
CA ASP A 66 11.28 -19.41 5.20
C ASP A 66 12.58 -19.48 4.39
N LEU A 67 12.51 -19.20 3.08
CA LEU A 67 13.69 -19.14 2.21
C LEU A 67 14.71 -18.13 2.70
N MET A 68 14.28 -16.94 3.13
CA MET A 68 15.17 -15.91 3.69
C MET A 68 16.00 -16.45 4.83
N LYS A 69 15.39 -17.15 5.80
CA LYS A 69 16.10 -17.72 6.95
C LYS A 69 17.11 -18.78 6.53
N ARG A 70 16.72 -19.68 5.61
CA ARG A 70 17.60 -20.77 5.15
C ARG A 70 18.78 -20.26 4.34
N ILE A 71 18.56 -19.32 3.43
CA ILE A 71 19.60 -18.77 2.59
C ILE A 71 20.52 -17.84 3.39
N ALA A 72 19.97 -17.03 4.31
CA ALA A 72 20.76 -16.17 5.18
C ALA A 72 21.83 -16.95 5.96
N SER A 73 21.50 -18.12 6.45
CA SER A 73 22.45 -19.00 7.15
C SER A 73 23.66 -19.35 6.29
N LYS A 74 23.49 -19.59 4.99
CA LYS A 74 24.60 -19.86 4.04
C LYS A 74 25.50 -18.64 3.84
N HIS A 75 24.95 -17.43 3.95
CA HIS A 75 25.67 -16.17 3.80
C HIS A 75 26.19 -15.61 5.13
N ASN A 76 26.09 -16.38 6.22
CA ASN A 76 26.42 -15.93 7.58
C ASN A 76 25.65 -14.64 7.98
N PHE A 77 24.34 -14.61 7.66
CA PHE A 77 23.41 -13.60 8.10
C PHE A 77 22.37 -14.19 9.05
N THR A 78 21.83 -13.34 9.89
CA THR A 78 20.59 -13.56 10.64
C THR A 78 19.52 -12.63 10.09
N VAL A 79 18.38 -13.17 9.68
CA VAL A 79 17.23 -12.40 9.20
C VAL A 79 16.33 -12.07 10.36
N LEU A 80 16.02 -10.79 10.51
CA LEU A 80 14.98 -10.27 11.38
C LEU A 80 13.81 -9.85 10.52
N LEU A 81 12.65 -10.46 10.72
CA LEU A 81 11.43 -10.18 9.94
C LEU A 81 10.56 -9.09 10.57
N HIS A 82 11.06 -8.42 11.59
CA HIS A 82 10.39 -7.29 12.21
C HIS A 82 10.75 -6.00 11.46
N GLU A 83 9.74 -5.21 11.13
CA GLU A 83 9.92 -3.95 10.40
C GLU A 83 10.71 -2.93 11.24
N LYS A 84 10.56 -2.97 12.56
CA LYS A 84 11.26 -2.09 13.50
C LYS A 84 11.88 -2.89 14.63
N PRO A 85 12.98 -3.59 14.37
CA PRO A 85 13.57 -4.52 15.34
C PRO A 85 14.19 -3.85 16.56
N PHE A 86 14.55 -2.56 16.47
CA PHE A 86 15.28 -1.86 17.52
C PHE A 86 14.59 -0.56 17.93
N LYS A 87 14.45 -0.35 19.24
CA LYS A 87 13.94 0.89 19.80
C LYS A 87 14.94 2.04 19.60
N GLY A 88 14.45 3.21 19.18
CA GLY A 88 15.28 4.41 19.02
C GLY A 88 16.12 4.45 17.73
N VAL A 89 16.01 3.43 16.88
CA VAL A 89 16.60 3.39 15.54
C VAL A 89 15.48 3.47 14.52
N ASN A 90 15.73 4.13 13.39
CA ASN A 90 14.77 4.18 12.30
C ASN A 90 14.46 2.77 11.76
N GLY A 91 13.36 2.60 11.08
CA GLY A 91 12.93 1.35 10.47
C GLY A 91 11.76 1.60 9.55
N SER A 92 11.51 0.67 8.63
CA SER A 92 10.40 0.74 7.68
C SER A 92 9.22 -0.12 8.10
N GLY A 93 8.02 0.29 7.68
CA GLY A 93 6.85 -0.56 7.77
C GLY A 93 6.72 -1.45 6.54
N LYS A 94 6.12 -2.64 6.68
CA LYS A 94 5.71 -3.45 5.55
C LYS A 94 4.39 -2.92 5.01
N HIS A 95 4.40 -2.32 3.82
CA HIS A 95 3.21 -1.82 3.15
C HIS A 95 2.61 -2.92 2.27
N ASN A 96 1.30 -3.13 2.38
CA ASN A 96 0.56 -4.03 1.50
C ASN A 96 -0.30 -3.19 0.55
N ASN A 97 0.14 -3.07 -0.70
CA ASN A 97 -0.69 -2.48 -1.75
C ASN A 97 -1.66 -3.54 -2.25
N TRP A 98 -2.94 -3.18 -2.36
CA TRP A 98 -3.99 -4.10 -2.78
C TRP A 98 -5.05 -3.41 -3.62
N SER A 99 -5.76 -4.17 -4.42
CA SER A 99 -6.90 -3.70 -5.20
C SER A 99 -8.02 -4.74 -5.20
N LEU A 100 -9.17 -4.35 -5.72
CA LEU A 100 -10.28 -5.26 -6.01
C LEU A 100 -10.50 -5.32 -7.52
N CYS A 101 -10.71 -6.52 -8.04
CA CYS A 101 -11.08 -6.70 -9.42
C CYS A 101 -12.26 -7.67 -9.56
N THR A 102 -12.96 -7.56 -10.68
CA THR A 102 -13.95 -8.55 -11.07
C THR A 102 -13.25 -9.83 -11.55
N ASP A 103 -14.00 -10.91 -11.67
CA ASP A 103 -13.56 -12.16 -12.30
C ASP A 103 -13.13 -12.00 -13.78
N THR A 104 -13.60 -10.93 -14.43
CA THR A 104 -13.21 -10.53 -15.78
C THR A 104 -11.98 -9.61 -15.83
N GLY A 105 -11.36 -9.33 -14.68
CA GLY A 105 -10.11 -8.54 -14.58
C GLY A 105 -10.29 -7.02 -14.57
N ILE A 106 -11.51 -6.50 -14.39
CA ILE A 106 -11.76 -5.06 -14.26
C ILE A 106 -11.35 -4.61 -12.87
N ASN A 107 -10.38 -3.70 -12.77
CA ASN A 107 -9.97 -3.10 -11.49
C ASN A 107 -11.01 -2.08 -11.02
N LEU A 108 -11.61 -2.35 -9.85
CA LEU A 108 -12.68 -1.54 -9.25
C LEU A 108 -12.14 -0.28 -8.52
N PHE A 109 -10.82 -0.22 -8.28
CA PHE A 109 -10.14 0.96 -7.72
C PHE A 109 -9.42 1.78 -8.79
N SER A 110 -9.69 1.51 -10.06
CA SER A 110 -9.19 2.32 -11.17
C SER A 110 -10.31 3.20 -11.72
N PRO A 111 -10.11 4.53 -11.81
CA PRO A 111 -11.09 5.39 -12.46
C PRO A 111 -11.26 5.00 -13.93
N ALA A 112 -12.50 5.09 -14.40
CA ALA A 112 -12.86 4.79 -15.78
C ALA A 112 -12.89 6.05 -16.64
N LYS A 113 -13.03 5.86 -17.96
CA LYS A 113 -13.16 6.96 -18.93
C LYS A 113 -14.60 7.49 -19.05
N THR A 114 -15.57 6.77 -18.47
CA THR A 114 -17.00 7.12 -18.53
C THR A 114 -17.52 7.54 -17.16
N ALA A 115 -18.61 8.31 -17.13
CA ALA A 115 -19.26 8.73 -15.88
C ALA A 115 -19.79 7.53 -15.09
N GLU A 116 -20.38 6.56 -15.75
CA GLU A 116 -20.89 5.33 -15.12
C GLU A 116 -19.77 4.51 -14.47
N GLY A 117 -18.64 4.34 -15.18
CA GLY A 117 -17.48 3.64 -14.65
C GLY A 117 -16.85 4.37 -13.45
N ASN A 118 -16.84 5.70 -13.46
CA ASN A 118 -16.40 6.50 -12.33
C ASN A 118 -17.36 6.46 -11.15
N MET A 119 -18.65 6.32 -11.38
CA MET A 119 -19.62 6.05 -10.30
C MET A 119 -19.38 4.71 -9.64
N LEU A 120 -19.03 3.68 -10.42
CA LEU A 120 -18.65 2.38 -9.89
C LEU A 120 -17.37 2.51 -9.03
N PHE A 121 -16.32 3.15 -9.54
CA PHE A 121 -15.10 3.45 -8.79
C PHE A 121 -15.40 4.16 -7.47
N LEU A 122 -16.15 5.25 -7.49
CA LEU A 122 -16.53 5.99 -6.28
C LEU A 122 -17.32 5.14 -5.30
N THR A 123 -18.22 4.30 -5.79
CA THR A 123 -19.01 3.40 -4.95
C THR A 123 -18.09 2.46 -4.16
N PHE A 124 -17.10 1.85 -4.80
CA PHE A 124 -16.15 0.97 -4.13
C PHE A 124 -15.27 1.73 -3.14
N ILE A 125 -14.75 2.90 -3.50
CA ILE A 125 -13.94 3.73 -2.60
C ILE A 125 -14.76 4.11 -1.35
N VAL A 126 -15.98 4.63 -1.51
CA VAL A 126 -16.83 5.03 -0.39
C VAL A 126 -17.14 3.84 0.53
N ASN A 127 -17.42 2.67 -0.04
CA ASN A 127 -17.66 1.46 0.77
C ASN A 127 -16.42 1.03 1.57
N VAL A 128 -15.22 1.13 0.99
CA VAL A 128 -13.97 0.85 1.73
C VAL A 128 -13.78 1.86 2.85
N LEU A 129 -14.00 3.16 2.59
CA LEU A 129 -13.92 4.19 3.62
C LEU A 129 -14.90 3.92 4.77
N MET A 130 -16.13 3.57 4.43
CA MET A 130 -17.16 3.23 5.42
C MET A 130 -16.77 1.96 6.22
N MET A 131 -16.23 0.95 5.56
CA MET A 131 -15.74 -0.27 6.21
C MET A 131 -14.64 0.05 7.22
N VAL A 132 -13.65 0.85 6.84
CA VAL A 132 -12.57 1.30 7.73
C VAL A 132 -13.12 2.10 8.90
N TYR A 133 -14.01 3.05 8.64
CA TYR A 133 -14.64 3.86 9.68
C TYR A 133 -15.44 3.01 10.71
N LYS A 134 -16.24 2.07 10.22
CA LYS A 134 -17.08 1.22 11.09
C LYS A 134 -16.28 0.17 11.88
N ASN A 135 -15.15 -0.28 11.34
CA ASN A 135 -14.35 -1.37 11.91
C ASN A 135 -12.98 -0.91 12.41
N GLN A 136 -12.79 0.38 12.65
CA GLN A 136 -11.50 0.95 13.07
C GLN A 136 -10.93 0.32 14.33
N ASP A 137 -11.77 -0.07 15.28
CA ASP A 137 -11.31 -0.67 16.53
C ASP A 137 -10.74 -2.08 16.29
N LEU A 138 -11.34 -2.85 15.38
CA LEU A 138 -10.81 -4.16 14.98
C LEU A 138 -9.49 -4.00 14.22
N LEU A 139 -9.39 -3.03 13.32
CA LEU A 139 -8.14 -2.72 12.61
C LEU A 139 -7.04 -2.29 13.58
N ARG A 140 -7.35 -1.43 14.54
CA ARG A 140 -6.40 -1.05 15.61
C ARG A 140 -5.98 -2.25 16.44
N ALA A 141 -6.89 -3.12 16.82
CA ALA A 141 -6.58 -4.33 17.59
C ALA A 141 -5.60 -5.26 16.83
N SER A 142 -5.67 -5.30 15.49
CA SER A 142 -4.75 -6.09 14.68
C SER A 142 -3.33 -5.51 14.62
N ILE A 143 -3.17 -4.20 14.84
CA ILE A 143 -1.89 -3.48 14.79
C ILE A 143 -1.26 -3.36 16.18
N VAL A 144 -2.07 -3.06 17.20
CA VAL A 144 -1.59 -2.80 18.56
C VAL A 144 -1.32 -4.11 19.29
N SER A 145 -0.06 -4.51 19.29
CA SER A 145 0.43 -5.63 20.09
C SER A 145 1.58 -5.17 20.99
N ALA A 146 1.90 -5.94 22.03
CA ALA A 146 3.02 -5.64 22.92
C ALA A 146 4.35 -5.47 22.15
N GLY A 147 4.55 -6.24 21.08
CA GLY A 147 5.73 -6.13 20.20
C GLY A 147 5.72 -4.91 19.29
N ASN A 148 4.60 -4.24 19.11
CA ASN A 148 4.45 -3.08 18.21
C ASN A 148 4.32 -1.74 18.93
N SER A 149 4.10 -1.72 20.25
CA SER A 149 3.78 -0.48 20.97
C SER A 149 4.80 0.63 20.80
N HIS A 150 6.10 0.32 20.72
CA HIS A 150 7.17 1.29 20.49
C HIS A 150 7.38 1.68 19.02
N ARG A 151 6.66 1.05 18.11
CA ARG A 151 6.78 1.23 16.65
C ARG A 151 5.71 2.18 16.10
N LEU A 152 4.55 2.24 16.78
CA LEU A 152 3.40 2.99 16.29
C LEU A 152 3.63 4.49 16.35
N GLY A 153 3.35 5.19 15.24
CA GLY A 153 3.43 6.64 15.14
C GLY A 153 4.83 7.23 15.05
N ALA A 154 5.88 6.42 14.90
CA ALA A 154 7.26 6.89 14.78
C ALA A 154 7.86 6.52 13.42
N ASN A 155 8.49 7.49 12.74
CA ASN A 155 9.09 7.33 11.41
C ASN A 155 8.09 6.73 10.40
N GLU A 156 8.45 5.68 9.67
CA GLU A 156 7.56 4.97 8.73
C GLU A 156 6.64 3.94 9.41
N ALA A 157 6.54 3.93 10.74
CA ALA A 157 5.61 3.04 11.44
C ALA A 157 4.16 3.38 11.08
N PRO A 158 3.25 2.38 11.05
CA PRO A 158 1.84 2.64 10.89
C PRO A 158 1.36 3.65 11.93
N PRO A 159 0.57 4.66 11.57
CA PRO A 159 0.01 5.59 12.54
C PRO A 159 -0.96 4.86 13.47
N ALA A 160 -0.99 5.27 14.74
CA ALA A 160 -2.02 4.83 15.67
C ALA A 160 -3.42 5.36 15.28
N ILE A 161 -3.46 6.37 14.43
CA ILE A 161 -4.67 7.00 13.89
C ILE A 161 -4.82 6.57 12.43
N LEU A 162 -5.98 5.98 12.09
CA LEU A 162 -6.34 5.71 10.71
C LEU A 162 -6.82 7.00 10.07
N SER A 163 -6.17 7.42 8.99
CA SER A 163 -6.56 8.58 8.19
C SER A 163 -6.70 8.20 6.73
N ILE A 164 -7.52 8.97 6.02
CA ILE A 164 -7.80 8.76 4.60
C ILE A 164 -7.47 10.05 3.87
N PHE A 165 -6.70 9.93 2.82
CA PHE A 165 -6.33 11.05 1.97
C PHE A 165 -6.67 10.72 0.51
N LEU A 166 -7.58 11.50 -0.09
CA LEU A 166 -8.02 11.36 -1.48
C LEU A 166 -7.36 12.38 -2.42
N GLY A 167 -6.46 13.22 -1.90
CA GLY A 167 -5.95 14.37 -2.61
C GLY A 167 -6.92 15.56 -2.59
N ARG A 168 -6.39 16.78 -2.68
CA ARG A 168 -7.19 18.02 -2.57
C ARG A 168 -8.24 18.13 -3.65
N HIS A 169 -7.90 17.80 -4.90
CA HIS A 169 -8.82 17.95 -6.04
C HIS A 169 -10.00 17.01 -5.97
N LEU A 170 -9.78 15.73 -5.66
CA LEU A 170 -10.86 14.76 -5.51
C LEU A 170 -11.75 15.07 -4.31
N SER A 171 -11.16 15.48 -3.18
CA SER A 171 -11.93 15.91 -2.00
C SER A 171 -12.81 17.11 -2.32
N HIS A 172 -12.29 18.15 -2.95
CA HIS A 172 -13.06 19.33 -3.34
C HIS A 172 -14.21 18.98 -4.29
N MET A 173 -13.96 18.13 -5.28
CA MET A 173 -15.01 17.67 -6.19
C MET A 173 -16.11 16.90 -5.45
N LEU A 174 -15.75 16.04 -4.51
CA LEU A 174 -16.74 15.31 -3.70
C LEU A 174 -17.55 16.25 -2.79
N ASP A 175 -16.90 17.26 -2.20
CA ASP A 175 -17.58 18.29 -1.40
C ASP A 175 -18.58 19.09 -2.24
N GLU A 176 -18.21 19.47 -3.47
CA GLU A 176 -19.14 20.12 -4.41
C GLU A 176 -20.34 19.22 -4.77
N VAL A 177 -20.08 17.92 -5.00
CA VAL A 177 -21.14 16.95 -5.27
C VAL A 177 -22.10 16.84 -4.09
N VAL A 178 -21.57 16.71 -2.86
CA VAL A 178 -22.37 16.61 -1.64
C VAL A 178 -23.18 17.89 -1.38
N ALA A 179 -22.57 19.07 -1.56
CA ALA A 179 -23.25 20.34 -1.40
C ALA A 179 -24.46 20.46 -2.35
N ARG A 180 -24.27 20.10 -3.63
CA ARG A 180 -25.35 20.12 -4.63
C ARG A 180 -26.45 19.08 -4.35
N LEU A 181 -26.11 17.92 -3.81
CA LEU A 181 -27.09 16.90 -3.45
C LEU A 181 -27.93 17.29 -2.24
N ASN A 182 -27.43 18.13 -1.36
CA ASN A 182 -28.14 18.61 -0.17
C ASN A 182 -29.06 19.82 -0.45
N ASP A 183 -28.85 20.52 -1.58
CA ASP A 183 -29.54 21.77 -1.93
C ASP A 183 -30.81 21.59 -2.78
N ALA A 184 -31.65 20.57 -2.55
CA ALA A 184 -32.97 20.37 -3.22
C ALA A 184 -32.88 19.70 -4.62
N GLU A 185 -34.03 19.47 -5.25
CA GLU A 185 -34.19 18.76 -6.51
C GLU A 185 -33.28 19.30 -7.63
N LEU A 186 -32.28 18.54 -7.97
CA LEU A 186 -31.34 18.85 -9.06
C LEU A 186 -32.08 18.98 -10.39
N THR A 187 -31.90 20.10 -11.05
CA THR A 187 -32.36 20.31 -12.42
C THR A 187 -31.65 19.37 -13.40
N PRO A 188 -32.20 19.12 -14.61
CA PRO A 188 -31.55 18.31 -15.63
C PRO A 188 -30.15 18.81 -16.01
N ASP A 189 -29.92 20.13 -16.02
CA ASP A 189 -28.61 20.71 -16.34
C ASP A 189 -27.60 20.52 -15.23
N GLU A 190 -28.06 20.58 -13.98
CA GLU A 190 -27.18 20.27 -12.81
C GLU A 190 -26.80 18.80 -12.75
N LYS A 191 -27.72 17.88 -13.06
CA LYS A 191 -27.41 16.45 -13.23
C LYS A 191 -26.36 16.22 -14.30
N LYS A 192 -26.47 16.91 -15.42
CA LYS A 192 -25.51 16.85 -16.52
C LYS A 192 -24.15 17.42 -16.12
N ALA A 193 -24.12 18.55 -15.41
CA ALA A 193 -22.89 19.14 -14.87
C ALA A 193 -22.19 18.20 -13.87
N LEU A 194 -22.95 17.53 -13.02
CA LEU A 194 -22.46 16.53 -12.08
C LEU A 194 -21.83 15.34 -12.81
N GLN A 195 -22.49 14.81 -13.83
CA GLN A 195 -21.95 13.73 -14.66
C GLN A 195 -20.65 14.12 -15.36
N LEU A 196 -20.56 15.36 -15.86
CA LEU A 196 -19.33 15.90 -16.46
C LEU A 196 -18.22 16.04 -15.43
N GLY A 197 -18.51 16.46 -14.20
CA GLY A 197 -17.56 16.51 -13.08
C GLY A 197 -16.99 15.13 -12.76
N ILE A 198 -17.88 14.13 -12.62
CA ILE A 198 -17.48 12.73 -12.37
C ILE A 198 -16.65 12.17 -13.51
N GLY A 199 -16.95 12.52 -14.76
CA GLY A 199 -16.15 12.11 -15.93
C GLY A 199 -14.73 12.66 -15.94
N ARG A 200 -14.42 13.70 -15.16
CA ARG A 200 -13.08 14.32 -15.06
C ARG A 200 -12.17 13.67 -14.00
N ILE A 201 -12.65 12.71 -13.22
CA ILE A 201 -11.86 12.05 -12.17
C ILE A 201 -10.49 11.55 -12.66
N PRO A 202 -10.37 10.87 -13.82
CA PRO A 202 -9.07 10.41 -14.28
C PRO A 202 -8.06 11.54 -14.50
N ALA A 203 -8.48 12.68 -15.06
CA ALA A 203 -7.62 13.83 -15.24
C ALA A 203 -7.21 14.47 -13.91
N ILE A 204 -8.13 14.57 -12.96
CA ILE A 204 -7.88 15.09 -11.61
C ILE A 204 -6.84 14.24 -10.87
N LEU A 205 -6.92 12.91 -11.00
CA LEU A 205 -5.98 12.00 -10.34
C LEU A 205 -4.59 11.98 -11.01
N GLN A 206 -4.50 12.32 -12.31
CA GLN A 206 -3.21 12.44 -13.00
C GLN A 206 -2.47 13.73 -12.62
N ASP A 207 -3.18 14.79 -12.27
CA ASP A 207 -2.58 16.06 -11.83
C ASP A 207 -2.08 16.03 -10.37
N ASN A 208 -2.41 14.99 -9.61
CA ASN A 208 -1.95 14.82 -8.21
C ASN A 208 -0.61 14.06 -8.14
N THR A 209 0.42 14.57 -8.82
CA THR A 209 1.79 14.04 -8.75
C THR A 209 2.67 14.76 -7.70
N ASP A 210 2.07 15.45 -6.73
CA ASP A 210 2.76 16.06 -5.58
C ASP A 210 2.52 15.28 -4.28
#